data_112a851367a85c4d271c37d024219c3d
#
_entry.id   112a851367a85c4d271c37d024219c3d
#
_cell.length_a   1.000
_cell.length_b   1.000
_cell.length_c   1.000
_cell.angle_alpha   90.00
_cell.angle_beta   90.00
_cell.angle_gamma   90.00
#
_symmetry.space_group_name_H-M   'P 1'
#
loop_
_entity.id
_entity.type
_entity.pdbx_description
1 polymer ?
#
loop_
_entity_poly.entity_id
_entity_poly.type
_entity_poly.pdbx_seq_one_letter_code
_entity_poly.pdbx_strand_id
1 'polypeptide(L)'
;AIWIRPEDLPLYEPHVGVVKLATRRHPNPARIVSAYATGSYDGDLAEIMDPCYTFPMIIDNQRLGASPLWPEVRDCREADNCTNCGKCSALLKSCARERSDTAAGMTTEFVRFFKG
;
A
#
# COMPACT_ATOMS: atom_id res chain seq x y z
N ALA A 1 9.89 3.02 2.23
CA ALA A 1 8.61 2.82 1.55
C ALA A 1 8.20 4.08 0.81
N ILE A 2 7.50 3.90 -0.29
CA ILE A 2 7.04 5.01 -1.15
C ILE A 2 5.55 5.29 -1.01
N TRP A 3 4.87 4.54 -0.17
CA TRP A 3 3.42 4.68 0.03
C TRP A 3 3.13 5.36 1.36
N ILE A 4 2.31 6.39 1.33
CA ILE A 4 1.85 7.08 2.54
C ILE A 4 0.42 6.63 2.83
N ARG A 5 0.26 5.87 3.90
CA ARG A 5 -1.08 5.45 4.37
C ARG A 5 -1.83 6.66 4.93
N PRO A 6 -3.18 6.66 4.91
CA PRO A 6 -3.94 7.73 5.54
C PRO A 6 -3.53 8.00 6.99
N GLU A 7 -3.29 6.95 7.76
CA GLU A 7 -2.89 7.04 9.18
C GLU A 7 -1.49 7.65 9.36
N ASP A 8 -0.63 7.54 8.35
CA ASP A 8 0.74 8.06 8.43
C ASP A 8 0.87 9.49 7.91
N LEU A 9 -0.18 10.03 7.29
CA LEU A 9 -0.14 11.37 6.70
C LEU A 9 0.29 12.45 7.69
N PRO A 10 -0.15 12.46 8.97
CA PRO A 10 0.28 13.46 9.93
C PRO A 10 1.80 13.54 10.14
N LEU A 11 2.53 12.46 9.86
CA LEU A 11 3.99 12.46 9.97
C LEU A 11 4.65 13.32 8.90
N TYR A 12 3.98 13.55 7.79
CA TYR A 12 4.50 14.32 6.65
C TYR A 12 3.96 15.75 6.59
N GLU A 13 2.82 16.01 7.20
CA GLU A 13 2.16 17.32 7.16
C GLU A 13 3.06 18.48 7.59
N PRO A 14 3.91 18.36 8.62
CA PRO A 14 4.80 19.46 9.01
C PRO A 14 5.82 19.84 7.93
N HIS A 15 6.03 18.97 6.94
CA HIS A 15 7.06 19.14 5.91
C HIS A 15 6.50 19.53 4.56
N VAL A 16 5.17 19.55 4.39
CA VAL A 16 4.52 19.80 3.11
C VAL A 16 3.37 20.79 3.28
N GLY A 17 3.15 21.64 2.27
CA GLY A 17 2.05 22.59 2.29
C GLY A 17 0.77 22.03 1.70
N VAL A 18 0.88 21.12 0.75
CA VAL A 18 -0.25 20.53 0.02
C VAL A 18 0.02 19.05 -0.24
N VAL A 19 -1.01 18.23 -0.11
CA VAL A 19 -0.96 16.82 -0.47
C VAL A 19 -1.88 16.59 -1.68
N LYS A 20 -1.31 16.06 -2.74
CA LYS A 20 -2.07 15.71 -3.93
C LYS A 20 -2.42 14.22 -3.90
N LEU A 21 -3.69 13.91 -4.09
CA LEU A 21 -4.17 12.53 -4.19
C LEU A 21 -4.31 12.10 -5.65
N ALA A 22 -3.77 10.94 -5.99
CA ALA A 22 -3.94 10.36 -7.31
C ALA A 22 -5.32 9.70 -7.38
N THR A 23 -6.20 10.26 -8.21
CA THR A 23 -7.59 9.79 -8.31
C THR A 23 -8.06 9.58 -9.75
N ARG A 24 -7.21 9.90 -10.72
CA ARG A 24 -7.59 9.99 -12.13
C ARG A 24 -8.16 8.69 -12.70
N ARG A 25 -7.57 7.56 -12.33
CA ARG A 25 -7.96 6.25 -12.86
C ARG A 25 -8.79 5.43 -11.88
N HIS A 26 -9.14 6.02 -10.76
CA HIS A 26 -9.88 5.29 -9.73
C HIS A 26 -11.38 5.29 -10.05
N PRO A 27 -12.05 4.13 -9.97
CA PRO A 27 -13.49 4.05 -10.24
C PRO A 27 -14.34 4.76 -9.18
N ASN A 28 -13.78 4.96 -7.98
CA ASN A 28 -14.44 5.66 -6.90
C ASN A 28 -13.45 6.61 -6.20
N PRO A 29 -13.16 7.77 -6.79
CA PRO A 29 -12.20 8.70 -6.19
C PRO A 29 -12.62 9.24 -4.84
N ALA A 30 -13.92 9.28 -4.55
CA ALA A 30 -14.42 9.71 -3.25
C ALA A 30 -13.92 8.81 -2.11
N ARG A 31 -13.67 7.53 -2.38
CA ARG A 31 -13.10 6.61 -1.39
C ARG A 31 -11.70 7.03 -0.97
N ILE A 32 -10.87 7.44 -1.93
CA ILE A 32 -9.51 7.91 -1.67
C ILE A 32 -9.57 9.21 -0.86
N VAL A 33 -10.36 10.16 -1.31
CA VAL A 33 -10.50 11.46 -0.64
C VAL A 33 -11.00 11.28 0.80
N SER A 34 -12.01 10.44 0.99
CA SER A 34 -12.56 10.16 2.33
C SER A 34 -11.52 9.54 3.25
N ALA A 35 -10.74 8.56 2.76
CA ALA A 35 -9.71 7.89 3.56
C ALA A 35 -8.67 8.89 4.06
N TYR A 36 -8.16 9.75 3.19
CA TYR A 36 -7.13 10.70 3.56
C TYR A 36 -7.69 11.90 4.35
N ALA A 37 -8.92 12.30 4.10
CA ALA A 37 -9.57 13.36 4.88
C ALA A 37 -9.87 12.92 6.31
N THR A 38 -10.29 11.66 6.50
CA THR A 38 -10.55 11.12 7.84
C THR A 38 -9.28 10.65 8.54
N GLY A 39 -8.21 10.39 7.79
CA GLY A 39 -6.94 9.94 8.35
C GLY A 39 -6.92 8.47 8.74
N SER A 40 -7.83 7.66 8.21
CA SER A 40 -7.84 6.22 8.45
C SER A 40 -8.51 5.46 7.32
N TYR A 41 -8.12 4.21 7.15
CA TYR A 41 -8.77 3.30 6.21
C TYR A 41 -8.75 1.88 6.74
N ASP A 42 -9.92 1.27 6.84
CA ASP A 42 -10.07 -0.12 7.24
C ASP A 42 -10.39 -0.94 6.01
N GLY A 43 -9.47 -1.83 5.62
CA GLY A 43 -9.65 -2.67 4.46
C GLY A 43 -8.37 -2.87 3.66
N ASP A 44 -8.56 -3.27 2.41
CA ASP A 44 -7.48 -3.53 1.47
C ASP A 44 -6.88 -2.20 0.98
N LEU A 45 -5.60 -2.02 1.24
CA LEU A 45 -4.88 -0.81 0.82
C LEU A 45 -4.95 -0.60 -0.70
N ALA A 46 -5.05 -1.67 -1.48
CA ALA A 46 -5.18 -1.56 -2.94
C ALA A 46 -6.49 -0.87 -3.37
N GLU A 47 -7.49 -0.83 -2.51
CA GLU A 47 -8.76 -0.15 -2.82
C GLU A 47 -8.62 1.38 -2.88
N ILE A 48 -7.58 1.93 -2.27
CA ILE A 48 -7.31 3.37 -2.29
C ILE A 48 -6.06 3.72 -3.11
N MET A 49 -5.56 2.77 -3.91
CA MET A 49 -4.50 3.00 -4.89
C MET A 49 -5.08 3.47 -6.22
N ASP A 50 -4.31 4.20 -6.98
CA ASP A 50 -4.66 4.58 -8.35
C ASP A 50 -3.57 4.12 -9.33
N PRO A 51 -3.86 3.22 -10.24
CA PRO A 51 -5.16 2.56 -10.45
C PRO A 51 -5.48 1.49 -9.42
N CYS A 52 -6.78 1.38 -9.13
CA CYS A 52 -7.30 0.43 -8.17
C CYS A 52 -7.15 -1.01 -8.68
N TYR A 53 -6.84 -1.94 -7.76
CA TYR A 53 -6.78 -3.37 -8.02
C TYR A 53 -5.73 -3.83 -9.03
N THR A 54 -4.74 -3.02 -9.31
CA THR A 54 -3.61 -3.46 -10.15
C THR A 54 -2.63 -4.34 -9.40
N PHE A 55 -2.71 -4.36 -8.09
CA PHE A 55 -1.85 -5.16 -7.24
C PHE A 55 -2.47 -6.54 -7.01
N PRO A 56 -1.70 -7.66 -7.18
CA PRO A 56 -2.26 -9.01 -7.11
C PRO A 56 -2.57 -9.49 -5.69
N MET A 57 -2.20 -8.73 -4.69
CA MET A 57 -2.38 -9.10 -3.30
C MET A 57 -3.34 -8.14 -2.61
N ILE A 58 -4.06 -8.67 -1.64
CA ILE A 58 -4.85 -7.88 -0.70
C ILE A 58 -3.91 -7.53 0.46
N ILE A 59 -3.74 -6.24 0.71
CA ILE A 59 -2.92 -5.77 1.84
C ILE A 59 -3.86 -5.15 2.86
N ASP A 60 -4.01 -5.83 3.99
CA ASP A 60 -4.84 -5.33 5.09
C ASP A 60 -4.15 -4.13 5.73
N ASN A 61 -4.74 -2.95 5.56
CA ASN A 61 -4.15 -1.70 6.03
C ASN A 61 -3.99 -1.66 7.55
N GLN A 62 -4.94 -2.22 8.30
CA GLN A 62 -4.88 -2.22 9.76
C GLN A 62 -3.78 -3.17 10.27
N ARG A 63 -3.66 -4.34 9.65
CA ARG A 63 -2.58 -5.27 9.99
C ARG A 63 -1.21 -4.71 9.64
N LEU A 64 -1.11 -4.04 8.51
CA LEU A 64 0.12 -3.37 8.09
C LEU A 64 0.56 -2.36 9.15
N GLY A 65 -0.34 -1.49 9.57
CA GLY A 65 -0.03 -0.47 10.55
C GLY A 65 0.24 -1.01 11.95
N ALA A 66 -0.34 -2.16 12.31
CA ALA A 66 -0.13 -2.81 13.59
C ALA A 66 1.20 -3.59 13.67
N SER A 67 1.83 -3.88 12.52
CA SER A 67 3.08 -4.62 12.50
C SER A 67 4.22 -3.80 13.08
N PRO A 68 5.05 -4.39 13.97
CA PRO A 68 6.25 -3.70 14.46
C PRO A 68 7.29 -3.42 13.36
N LEU A 69 7.20 -4.09 12.23
CA LEU A 69 8.08 -3.86 11.08
C LEU A 69 7.68 -2.65 10.25
N TRP A 70 6.43 -2.18 10.37
CA TRP A 70 5.96 -1.10 9.51
C TRP A 70 6.76 0.19 9.64
N PRO A 71 7.06 0.71 10.85
CA PRO A 71 7.85 1.93 10.96
C PRO A 71 9.23 1.82 10.30
N GLU A 72 9.88 0.67 10.42
CA GLU A 72 11.18 0.44 9.80
C GLU A 72 11.09 0.43 8.27
N VAL A 73 10.07 -0.23 7.72
CA VAL A 73 9.85 -0.29 6.27
C VAL A 73 9.41 1.08 5.74
N ARG A 74 8.51 1.76 6.45
CA ARG A 74 8.04 3.09 6.08
C ARG A 74 9.19 4.07 5.96
N ASP A 75 10.09 4.07 6.93
CA ASP A 75 11.18 5.04 7.03
C ASP A 75 12.45 4.56 6.30
N CYS A 76 12.42 3.40 5.67
CA CYS A 76 13.56 2.84 4.97
C CYS A 76 13.97 3.71 3.78
N ARG A 77 15.26 4.04 3.73
CA ARG A 77 15.87 4.83 2.66
C ARG A 77 16.97 4.06 1.91
N GLU A 78 17.20 2.82 2.31
CA GLU A 78 18.24 1.99 1.71
C GLU A 78 17.64 1.15 0.59
N ALA A 79 18.04 1.47 -0.66
CA ALA A 79 17.60 0.73 -1.83
C ALA A 79 18.56 -0.40 -2.21
N ASP A 80 19.80 -0.36 -1.74
CA ASP A 80 20.88 -1.20 -2.28
C ASP A 80 20.99 -2.57 -1.61
N ASN A 81 20.34 -2.79 -0.48
CA ASN A 81 20.49 -4.02 0.30
C ASN A 81 19.19 -4.80 0.48
N CYS A 82 18.22 -4.57 -0.39
CA CYS A 82 16.89 -5.18 -0.26
C CYS A 82 16.90 -6.71 -0.36
N THR A 83 17.77 -7.28 -1.18
CA THR A 83 17.91 -8.72 -1.35
C THR A 83 18.30 -9.45 -0.06
N ASN A 84 19.06 -8.81 0.80
CA ASN A 84 19.58 -9.41 2.02
C ASN A 84 18.79 -8.99 3.27
N CYS A 85 17.99 -7.91 3.18
CA CYS A 85 17.30 -7.35 4.32
C CYS A 85 16.09 -8.20 4.75
N GLY A 86 15.22 -8.60 3.82
CA GLY A 86 14.07 -9.46 4.11
C GLY A 86 12.93 -8.82 4.91
N LYS A 87 13.06 -7.59 5.36
CA LYS A 87 12.03 -6.93 6.20
C LYS A 87 10.72 -6.71 5.45
N CYS A 88 10.79 -6.24 4.20
CA CYS A 88 9.60 -6.01 3.40
C CYS A 88 8.86 -7.32 3.11
N SER A 89 9.58 -8.39 2.83
CA SER A 89 8.96 -9.72 2.63
C SER A 89 8.29 -10.22 3.89
N ALA A 90 8.94 -10.08 5.03
CA ALA A 90 8.38 -10.49 6.31
C ALA A 90 7.10 -9.69 6.64
N LEU A 91 7.13 -8.39 6.38
CA LEU A 91 5.98 -7.53 6.59
C LEU A 91 4.81 -7.96 5.70
N LEU A 92 5.04 -8.17 4.41
CA LEU A 92 4.01 -8.61 3.48
C LEU A 92 3.40 -9.94 3.88
N LYS A 93 4.21 -10.89 4.34
CA LYS A 93 3.70 -12.18 4.82
C LYS A 93 2.74 -12.04 5.99
N SER A 94 2.92 -11.04 6.82
CA SER A 94 2.08 -10.82 8.00
C SER A 94 0.77 -10.11 7.71
N CYS A 95 0.68 -9.32 6.64
CA CYS A 95 -0.47 -8.45 6.38
C CYS A 95 -1.11 -8.62 5.00
N ALA A 96 -0.48 -9.39 4.11
CA ALA A 96 -0.97 -9.55 2.76
C ALA A 96 -1.41 -10.98 2.48
N ARG A 97 -2.37 -11.13 1.58
CA ARG A 97 -2.83 -12.43 1.09
C ARG A 97 -3.09 -12.33 -0.41
N GLU A 98 -3.12 -13.48 -1.07
CA GLU A 98 -3.40 -13.53 -2.50
C GLU A 98 -4.86 -13.13 -2.78
N ARG A 99 -5.04 -12.34 -3.82
CA ARG A 99 -6.38 -11.94 -4.27
C ARG A 99 -6.99 -13.07 -5.09
N SER A 100 -8.11 -13.62 -4.61
CA SER A 100 -8.78 -14.73 -5.25
C SER A 100 -9.53 -14.34 -6.53
N ASP A 101 -9.84 -13.05 -6.70
CA ASP A 101 -10.57 -12.51 -7.83
C ASP A 101 -9.68 -11.83 -8.87
N THR A 102 -8.40 -12.13 -8.85
CA THR A 102 -7.40 -11.53 -9.75
C THR A 102 -7.64 -11.77 -11.22
N ALA A 103 -8.48 -12.73 -11.56
CA ALA A 103 -8.82 -13.02 -12.95
C ALA A 103 -9.42 -11.82 -13.69
N ALA A 104 -9.94 -10.84 -12.98
CA ALA A 104 -10.72 -9.75 -13.57
C ALA A 104 -9.88 -8.60 -14.15
N GLY A 105 -8.57 -8.71 -14.27
CA GLY A 105 -7.80 -7.62 -14.87
C GLY A 105 -6.30 -7.74 -14.80
N MET A 106 -5.78 -8.83 -14.25
CA MET A 106 -4.33 -9.01 -14.15
C MET A 106 -3.85 -10.06 -15.14
N THR A 107 -2.73 -9.78 -15.80
CA THR A 107 -2.09 -10.75 -16.65
C THR A 107 -1.42 -11.83 -15.81
N THR A 108 -1.32 -13.04 -16.36
CA THR A 108 -0.59 -14.15 -15.75
C THR A 108 0.87 -13.77 -15.45
N GLU A 109 1.45 -12.97 -16.29
CA GLU A 109 2.83 -12.49 -16.15
C GLU A 109 3.00 -11.60 -14.92
N PHE A 110 2.05 -10.73 -14.68
CA PHE A 110 2.07 -9.84 -13.51
C PHE A 110 1.97 -10.64 -12.21
N VAL A 111 1.08 -11.65 -12.19
CA VAL A 111 0.95 -12.54 -11.03
C VAL A 111 2.25 -13.32 -10.79
N ARG A 112 2.88 -13.82 -11.84
CA ARG A 112 4.17 -14.52 -11.73
C ARG A 112 5.26 -13.65 -11.15
N PHE A 113 5.29 -12.38 -11.50
CA PHE A 113 6.29 -11.44 -11.00
C PHE A 113 6.27 -11.39 -9.47
N PHE A 114 5.09 -11.37 -8.86
CA PHE A 114 4.95 -11.31 -7.41
C PHE A 114 5.07 -12.66 -6.71
N LYS A 115 4.85 -13.75 -7.44
CA LYS A 115 5.00 -15.11 -6.88
C LYS A 115 6.42 -15.65 -7.00
N GLY A 116 7.16 -15.13 -7.94
CA GLY A 116 8.54 -15.51 -8.17
C GLY A 116 9.47 -14.87 -7.16
#